data_cabb777851f9e701bfa72799d1123762
#
_entry.id   cabb777851f9e701bfa72799d1123762
#
_cell.length_a   1.000
_cell.length_b   1.000
_cell.length_c   1.000
_cell.angle_alpha   90.00
_cell.angle_beta   90.00
_cell.angle_gamma   90.00
#
_symmetry.space_group_name_H-M   'P 1'
#
loop_
_entity.id
_entity.type
_entity.pdbx_description
1 polymer ?
#
loop_
_entity_poly.entity_id
_entity_poly.type
_entity_poly.pdbx_seq_one_letter_code
_entity_poly.pdbx_strand_id
1 'polypeptide(L)'
;SSEVKRALATLFPDGGIVELRALTDHSVHSGYFDNFDTLAEKTANLDTLPEVAGIYVTLNTVDPALLSRRANRVKMNLGRKDPTTSDSDVLSRRWLPIDLDPVRPSGVSSTDTEHEAALAHAGRIRTWLGEQGFPDPIMADSGNGAHLLYRIDLPNDDASTDLVKGCLGVLDTLFSDGTVSVDAANFNAARIWKLYGTTSKKGDNTSSRPHRQSRIIAVPKEVNVVPVEQLRHLASLLPKNDPDPGQRTKGRGLDLHEWLNAHRIGIRSEKPWQGGMLYVLDECPFSSAHQDGAFAIQFPSGAVHAGCQHASCGGGTQRWPELRERYEPRIREKRERGSIANTASILSPPAPPLPPAATIESRSQAAETLRSGDPLTFILDVFHRNHVGDRVVAECLILSVASQSVLNTQGLHVAISGNSGKGKTHACRAMLNLLPEKFKLKGTVSDKALYYHPIQPGTVLLFDDVSLSEDLQEILKSATASFREPIEHRTLTSDRQVRICTIPERCVWWLAKVELAGDDQVMNRMLCVWIDDSANQDAAVLAHLKSAEAKEADAGEDPDILVCRAIWELVKEQVLHVRVPFAPRVHFSSAQNRRNPGMLFDLIKCHARLFF
;
A
#
# COMPACT_ATOMS: atom_id res chain seq x y z
N SER A 1 -15.26 29.39 19.60
CA SER A 1 -15.21 28.69 20.88
C SER A 1 -16.52 28.04 21.36
N SER A 2 -17.73 28.52 21.00
CA SER A 2 -18.97 27.81 21.33
C SER A 2 -19.10 26.47 20.59
N GLU A 3 -18.67 26.41 19.31
CA GLU A 3 -18.66 25.18 18.52
C GLU A 3 -17.65 24.16 19.07
N VAL A 4 -16.47 24.58 19.56
CA VAL A 4 -15.50 23.70 20.22
C VAL A 4 -16.13 23.04 21.46
N LYS A 5 -16.81 23.81 22.31
CA LYS A 5 -17.49 23.27 23.50
C LYS A 5 -18.60 22.29 23.10
N ARG A 6 -19.40 22.64 22.09
CA ARG A 6 -20.43 21.76 21.53
C ARG A 6 -19.82 20.46 21.02
N ALA A 7 -18.72 20.54 20.28
CA ALA A 7 -18.01 19.36 19.76
C ALA A 7 -17.52 18.44 20.87
N LEU A 8 -16.89 19.00 21.90
CA LEU A 8 -16.40 18.23 23.04
C LEU A 8 -17.54 17.55 23.81
N ALA A 9 -18.65 18.27 24.09
CA ALA A 9 -19.82 17.70 24.75
C ALA A 9 -20.47 16.58 23.92
N THR A 10 -20.44 16.70 22.58
CA THR A 10 -21.02 15.70 21.68
C THR A 10 -20.14 14.45 21.57
N LEU A 11 -18.82 14.63 21.47
CA LEU A 11 -17.88 13.52 21.30
C LEU A 11 -17.59 12.77 22.61
N PHE A 12 -17.64 13.48 23.73
CA PHE A 12 -17.29 12.97 25.06
C PHE A 12 -18.41 13.28 26.09
N PRO A 13 -19.63 12.76 25.91
CA PRO A 13 -20.76 13.08 26.79
C PRO A 13 -20.53 12.64 28.25
N ASP A 14 -19.75 11.59 28.45
CA ASP A 14 -19.38 11.05 29.77
C ASP A 14 -18.10 11.69 30.33
N GLY A 15 -17.54 12.71 29.66
CA GLY A 15 -16.24 13.27 30.02
C GLY A 15 -15.09 12.31 29.72
N GLY A 16 -14.04 12.39 30.55
CA GLY A 16 -12.82 11.60 30.42
C GLY A 16 -11.61 12.45 30.02
N ILE A 17 -10.47 11.81 29.87
CA ILE A 17 -9.24 12.50 29.49
C ILE A 17 -9.01 12.36 28.00
N VAL A 18 -8.69 13.47 27.37
CA VAL A 18 -8.34 13.55 25.94
C VAL A 18 -7.01 14.28 25.75
N GLU A 19 -6.27 13.88 24.75
CA GLU A 19 -5.09 14.62 24.31
C GLU A 19 -5.48 15.62 23.21
N LEU A 20 -5.16 16.90 23.43
CA LEU A 20 -5.17 17.93 22.39
C LEU A 20 -3.83 17.91 21.64
N ARG A 21 -3.87 17.92 20.32
CA ARG A 21 -2.68 18.11 19.46
C ARG A 21 -2.93 19.24 18.45
N ALA A 22 -2.07 20.24 18.48
CA ALA A 22 -1.99 21.24 17.42
C ALA A 22 -0.76 20.96 16.56
N LEU A 23 -0.98 20.75 15.28
CA LEU A 23 0.06 20.38 14.32
C LEU A 23 0.58 21.63 13.61
N THR A 24 1.90 21.75 13.52
CA THR A 24 2.61 22.74 12.70
C THR A 24 3.46 22.02 11.66
N ASP A 25 4.07 22.71 10.72
CA ASP A 25 4.92 22.12 9.70
C ASP A 25 6.16 21.40 10.29
N HIS A 26 6.60 21.80 11.49
CA HIS A 26 7.86 21.32 12.05
C HIS A 26 7.75 20.71 13.44
N SER A 27 6.59 20.84 14.10
CA SER A 27 6.43 20.42 15.49
C SER A 27 4.98 20.11 15.85
N VAL A 28 4.79 19.55 17.04
CA VAL A 28 3.47 19.29 17.63
C VAL A 28 3.40 20.02 18.97
N HIS A 29 2.26 20.68 19.23
CA HIS A 29 1.90 21.17 20.55
C HIS A 29 0.90 20.23 21.14
N SER A 30 1.04 19.81 22.41
CA SER A 30 0.13 18.85 23.00
C SER A 30 -0.11 19.09 24.50
N GLY A 31 -1.29 18.69 24.94
CA GLY A 31 -1.70 18.69 26.33
C GLY A 31 -2.80 17.67 26.61
N TYR A 32 -2.92 17.23 27.86
CA TYR A 32 -3.97 16.33 28.31
C TYR A 32 -4.99 17.09 29.16
N PHE A 33 -6.27 16.84 28.90
CA PHE A 33 -7.34 17.61 29.49
C PHE A 33 -8.46 16.70 30.01
N ASP A 34 -8.88 16.94 31.25
CA ASP A 34 -10.13 16.49 31.84
C ASP A 34 -11.12 17.66 32.02
N ASN A 35 -10.64 18.92 31.92
CA ASN A 35 -11.44 20.13 31.93
C ASN A 35 -11.65 20.65 30.50
N PHE A 36 -12.82 20.41 29.92
CA PHE A 36 -13.14 20.79 28.54
C PHE A 36 -13.36 22.29 28.34
N ASP A 37 -13.68 23.05 29.39
CA ASP A 37 -13.71 24.52 29.30
C ASP A 37 -12.30 25.07 29.10
N THR A 38 -11.35 24.58 29.89
CA THR A 38 -9.93 24.93 29.74
C THR A 38 -9.39 24.48 28.37
N LEU A 39 -9.76 23.27 27.91
CA LEU A 39 -9.38 22.80 26.59
C LEU A 39 -9.88 23.75 25.50
N ALA A 40 -11.17 24.16 25.56
CA ALA A 40 -11.75 25.06 24.58
C ALA A 40 -11.09 26.45 24.58
N GLU A 41 -10.70 26.97 25.75
CA GLU A 41 -9.92 28.21 25.88
C GLU A 41 -8.55 28.10 25.20
N LYS A 42 -7.79 27.03 25.51
CA LYS A 42 -6.46 26.80 24.92
C LYS A 42 -6.56 26.58 23.40
N THR A 43 -7.59 25.87 22.95
CA THR A 43 -7.88 25.66 21.54
C THR A 43 -8.07 26.99 20.81
N ALA A 44 -8.89 27.91 21.37
CA ALA A 44 -9.14 29.21 20.76
C ALA A 44 -7.84 30.02 20.58
N ASN A 45 -6.95 29.96 21.58
CA ASN A 45 -5.65 30.63 21.49
C ASN A 45 -4.75 30.00 20.42
N LEU A 46 -4.69 28.67 20.34
CA LEU A 46 -3.89 27.95 19.35
C LEU A 46 -4.39 28.17 17.91
N ASP A 47 -5.71 28.26 17.71
CA ASP A 47 -6.29 28.44 16.36
C ASP A 47 -5.96 29.80 15.74
N THR A 48 -5.60 30.80 16.57
CA THR A 48 -5.13 32.11 16.10
C THR A 48 -3.68 32.11 15.62
N LEU A 49 -2.88 31.12 15.98
CA LEU A 49 -1.49 31.04 15.61
C LEU A 49 -1.35 30.70 14.11
N PRO A 50 -0.59 31.48 13.35
CA PRO A 50 -0.44 31.25 11.91
C PRO A 50 0.26 29.95 11.57
N GLU A 51 1.22 29.51 12.41
CA GLU A 51 1.99 28.28 12.25
C GLU A 51 1.17 27.00 12.54
N VAL A 52 0.00 27.10 13.17
CA VAL A 52 -0.85 25.94 13.47
C VAL A 52 -1.73 25.60 12.26
N ALA A 53 -1.39 24.50 11.58
CA ALA A 53 -2.11 24.01 10.40
C ALA A 53 -3.45 23.36 10.73
N GLY A 54 -3.56 22.75 11.91
CA GLY A 54 -4.79 22.12 12.37
C GLY A 54 -4.74 21.67 13.83
N ILE A 55 -5.93 21.59 14.45
CA ILE A 55 -6.08 21.20 15.85
C ILE A 55 -6.94 19.95 15.92
N TYR A 56 -6.48 18.99 16.72
CA TYR A 56 -7.05 17.65 16.82
C TYR A 56 -7.15 17.22 18.27
N VAL A 57 -8.01 16.24 18.54
CA VAL A 57 -8.08 15.54 19.83
C VAL A 57 -8.03 14.03 19.62
N THR A 58 -7.56 13.26 20.60
CA THR A 58 -7.77 11.81 20.57
C THR A 58 -9.27 11.54 20.54
N LEU A 59 -9.72 10.72 19.59
CA LEU A 59 -11.16 10.46 19.39
C LEU A 59 -11.75 9.59 20.51
N ASN A 60 -10.93 8.74 21.11
CA ASN A 60 -11.27 7.90 22.26
C ASN A 60 -10.64 8.47 23.54
N THR A 61 -11.26 8.19 24.68
CA THR A 61 -10.71 8.57 25.99
C THR A 61 -9.48 7.74 26.31
N VAL A 62 -8.50 8.37 26.93
CA VAL A 62 -7.21 7.77 27.25
C VAL A 62 -7.08 7.43 28.73
N ASP A 63 -6.06 6.65 29.10
CA ASP A 63 -5.74 6.31 30.48
C ASP A 63 -5.64 7.59 31.34
N PRO A 64 -6.37 7.68 32.46
CA PRO A 64 -6.34 8.80 33.38
C PRO A 64 -4.95 9.19 33.88
N ALA A 65 -4.02 8.24 33.99
CA ALA A 65 -2.65 8.50 34.40
C ALA A 65 -1.92 9.48 33.44
N LEU A 66 -2.33 9.54 32.16
CA LEU A 66 -1.71 10.43 31.18
C LEU A 66 -1.96 11.91 31.46
N LEU A 67 -2.97 12.26 32.23
CA LEU A 67 -3.21 13.64 32.64
C LEU A 67 -1.97 14.24 33.30
N SER A 68 -1.26 13.45 34.10
CA SER A 68 -0.05 13.89 34.79
C SER A 68 1.09 14.34 33.87
N ARG A 69 1.11 13.89 32.61
CA ARG A 69 2.13 14.33 31.66
C ARG A 69 2.06 15.84 31.41
N ARG A 70 0.85 16.40 31.23
CA ARG A 70 0.60 17.81 30.88
C ARG A 70 -0.82 18.24 31.27
N ALA A 71 -1.14 18.20 32.57
CA ALA A 71 -2.51 18.39 33.10
C ALA A 71 -3.08 19.76 32.74
N ASN A 72 -4.15 19.80 31.96
CA ASN A 72 -4.93 20.99 31.56
C ASN A 72 -4.08 22.15 31.04
N ARG A 73 -2.93 21.83 30.41
CA ARG A 73 -2.04 22.82 29.80
C ARG A 73 -1.42 22.28 28.51
N VAL A 74 -1.09 23.17 27.61
CA VAL A 74 -0.41 22.83 26.35
C VAL A 74 1.10 23.06 26.51
N LYS A 75 1.89 22.06 26.16
CA LYS A 75 3.33 22.20 25.92
C LYS A 75 3.54 22.48 24.44
N MET A 76 4.15 23.61 24.17
CA MET A 76 4.51 24.02 22.82
C MET A 76 5.77 23.26 22.38
N ASN A 77 5.85 22.91 21.10
CA ASN A 77 7.01 22.31 20.45
C ASN A 77 7.55 21.08 21.18
N LEU A 78 6.78 19.97 21.10
CA LEU A 78 7.20 18.70 21.71
C LEU A 78 8.55 18.26 21.17
N GLY A 79 9.45 17.89 22.08
CA GLY A 79 10.75 17.30 21.74
C GLY A 79 10.62 15.78 21.54
N ARG A 80 11.69 15.15 21.03
CA ARG A 80 11.75 13.68 20.81
C ARG A 80 11.48 12.84 22.06
N LYS A 81 11.68 13.40 23.25
CA LYS A 81 11.43 12.72 24.55
C LYS A 81 10.03 12.96 25.13
N ASP A 82 9.21 13.74 24.45
CA ASP A 82 7.86 14.05 24.92
C ASP A 82 6.86 13.09 24.26
N PRO A 83 6.42 12.02 24.96
CA PRO A 83 5.51 11.07 24.37
C PRO A 83 4.12 11.68 24.16
N THR A 84 3.49 11.29 23.08
CA THR A 84 2.05 11.47 22.81
C THR A 84 1.30 10.17 23.13
N THR A 85 -0.02 10.18 23.04
CA THR A 85 -0.86 8.99 23.24
C THR A 85 -0.55 7.92 22.19
N SER A 86 -0.34 6.69 22.62
CA SER A 86 -0.22 5.48 21.82
C SER A 86 -1.53 4.67 21.85
N ASP A 87 -1.66 3.67 20.97
CA ASP A 87 -2.87 2.82 20.92
C ASP A 87 -3.10 2.09 22.24
N SER A 88 -2.03 1.66 22.94
CA SER A 88 -2.12 1.02 24.25
C SER A 88 -2.60 1.93 25.37
N ASP A 89 -2.53 3.24 25.20
CA ASP A 89 -2.99 4.23 26.18
C ASP A 89 -4.52 4.47 26.10
N VAL A 90 -5.22 3.90 25.14
CA VAL A 90 -6.67 4.07 24.92
C VAL A 90 -7.43 3.00 25.69
N LEU A 91 -8.48 3.41 26.42
CA LEU A 91 -9.26 2.51 27.28
C LEU A 91 -10.26 1.66 26.49
N SER A 92 -10.97 2.27 25.55
CA SER A 92 -11.98 1.60 24.72
C SER A 92 -12.20 2.36 23.42
N ARG A 93 -12.72 1.67 22.42
CA ARG A 93 -13.07 2.26 21.11
C ARG A 93 -14.53 2.67 21.12
N ARG A 94 -14.77 3.97 21.05
CA ARG A 94 -16.11 4.55 21.15
C ARG A 94 -16.69 4.96 19.80
N TRP A 95 -15.87 5.07 18.77
CA TRP A 95 -16.29 5.57 17.46
C TRP A 95 -15.76 4.69 16.33
N LEU A 96 -16.60 4.44 15.33
CA LEU A 96 -16.19 4.06 13.99
C LEU A 96 -16.04 5.36 13.19
N PRO A 97 -14.80 5.82 12.94
CA PRO A 97 -14.54 7.10 12.30
C PRO A 97 -14.41 6.92 10.78
N ILE A 98 -15.31 7.51 10.04
CA ILE A 98 -15.28 7.52 8.57
C ILE A 98 -14.87 8.91 8.15
N ASP A 99 -13.69 9.03 7.55
CA ASP A 99 -13.11 10.26 7.00
C ASP A 99 -13.18 10.22 5.48
N LEU A 100 -13.77 11.23 4.90
CA LEU A 100 -13.94 11.37 3.46
C LEU A 100 -13.17 12.61 2.99
N ASP A 101 -12.05 12.35 2.34
CA ASP A 101 -11.21 13.38 1.75
C ASP A 101 -11.42 13.45 0.22
N PRO A 102 -11.64 14.64 -0.37
CA PRO A 102 -11.63 14.77 -1.82
C PRO A 102 -10.23 14.51 -2.38
N VAL A 103 -10.17 13.90 -3.56
CA VAL A 103 -8.91 13.65 -4.28
C VAL A 103 -8.34 14.99 -4.75
N ARG A 104 -7.19 15.39 -4.21
CA ARG A 104 -6.53 16.65 -4.48
C ARG A 104 -5.02 16.55 -4.28
N PRO A 105 -4.23 17.52 -4.76
CA PRO A 105 -2.80 17.57 -4.45
C PRO A 105 -2.54 17.61 -2.93
N SER A 106 -1.48 16.96 -2.49
CA SER A 106 -1.10 16.95 -1.08
C SER A 106 -0.73 18.37 -0.59
N GLY A 107 -1.02 18.66 0.68
CA GLY A 107 -0.60 19.91 1.32
C GLY A 107 -1.45 21.15 0.98
N VAL A 108 -2.54 21.01 0.23
CA VAL A 108 -3.43 22.14 -0.11
C VAL A 108 -4.85 21.94 0.40
N SER A 109 -5.57 23.05 0.63
CA SER A 109 -7.00 23.02 0.98
C SER A 109 -7.83 22.59 -0.22
N SER A 110 -9.04 22.05 0.02
CA SER A 110 -10.00 21.71 -1.04
C SER A 110 -10.60 22.96 -1.69
N THR A 111 -10.92 22.87 -2.98
CA THR A 111 -11.83 23.82 -3.64
C THR A 111 -13.25 23.66 -3.11
N ASP A 112 -14.16 24.60 -3.43
CA ASP A 112 -15.55 24.48 -3.00
C ASP A 112 -16.21 23.24 -3.64
N THR A 113 -15.96 22.97 -4.91
CA THR A 113 -16.50 21.80 -5.62
C THR A 113 -15.99 20.48 -5.02
N GLU A 114 -14.68 20.38 -4.72
CA GLU A 114 -14.09 19.21 -4.07
C GLU A 114 -14.69 18.99 -2.67
N HIS A 115 -14.87 20.07 -1.91
CA HIS A 115 -15.44 20.03 -0.56
C HIS A 115 -16.92 19.60 -0.57
N GLU A 116 -17.73 20.17 -1.47
CA GLU A 116 -19.14 19.80 -1.65
C GLU A 116 -19.29 18.34 -2.09
N ALA A 117 -18.41 17.85 -2.96
CA ALA A 117 -18.40 16.45 -3.38
C ALA A 117 -18.18 15.50 -2.19
N ALA A 118 -17.26 15.82 -1.27
CA ALA A 118 -17.03 15.00 -0.08
C ALA A 118 -18.24 15.00 0.87
N LEU A 119 -18.91 16.15 1.05
CA LEU A 119 -20.14 16.22 1.86
C LEU A 119 -21.29 15.42 1.24
N ALA A 120 -21.47 15.50 -0.07
CA ALA A 120 -22.47 14.72 -0.79
C ALA A 120 -22.18 13.22 -0.69
N HIS A 121 -20.91 12.84 -0.78
CA HIS A 121 -20.44 11.46 -0.65
C HIS A 121 -20.74 10.89 0.75
N ALA A 122 -20.49 11.67 1.81
CA ALA A 122 -20.87 11.32 3.17
C ALA A 122 -22.38 11.05 3.31
N GLY A 123 -23.20 11.87 2.63
CA GLY A 123 -24.66 11.66 2.56
C GLY A 123 -25.03 10.31 1.93
N ARG A 124 -24.36 9.90 0.85
CA ARG A 124 -24.57 8.59 0.20
C ARG A 124 -24.22 7.43 1.14
N ILE A 125 -23.05 7.48 1.79
CA ILE A 125 -22.63 6.46 2.74
C ILE A 125 -23.58 6.38 3.93
N ARG A 126 -24.01 7.50 4.48
CA ARG A 126 -25.01 7.54 5.56
C ARG A 126 -26.31 6.85 5.16
N THR A 127 -26.83 7.16 3.98
CA THR A 127 -28.07 6.55 3.48
C THR A 127 -27.91 5.05 3.32
N TRP A 128 -26.83 4.62 2.67
CA TRP A 128 -26.55 3.22 2.45
C TRP A 128 -26.36 2.42 3.76
N LEU A 129 -25.58 2.95 4.73
CA LEU A 129 -25.43 2.34 6.05
C LEU A 129 -26.77 2.27 6.82
N GLY A 130 -27.63 3.28 6.67
CA GLY A 130 -28.99 3.26 7.21
C GLY A 130 -29.82 2.10 6.64
N GLU A 131 -29.71 1.82 5.36
CA GLU A 131 -30.33 0.65 4.72
C GLU A 131 -29.77 -0.69 5.20
N GLN A 132 -28.52 -0.70 5.69
CA GLN A 132 -27.90 -1.85 6.37
C GLN A 132 -28.28 -1.94 7.86
N GLY A 133 -29.17 -1.07 8.34
CA GLY A 133 -29.66 -1.04 9.71
C GLY A 133 -28.76 -0.29 10.70
N PHE A 134 -27.77 0.48 10.23
CA PHE A 134 -26.99 1.36 11.11
C PHE A 134 -27.82 2.54 11.59
N PRO A 135 -27.65 2.98 12.85
CA PRO A 135 -28.28 4.20 13.34
C PRO A 135 -27.70 5.41 12.61
N ASP A 136 -28.36 6.56 12.75
CA ASP A 136 -27.84 7.82 12.23
C ASP A 136 -26.52 8.20 12.90
N PRO A 137 -25.48 8.63 12.12
CA PRO A 137 -24.20 9.07 12.66
C PRO A 137 -24.20 10.54 13.06
N ILE A 138 -23.18 10.97 13.79
CA ILE A 138 -22.78 12.37 13.81
C ILE A 138 -22.17 12.67 12.45
N MET A 139 -22.68 13.71 11.77
CA MET A 139 -22.14 14.19 10.50
C MET A 139 -21.43 15.53 10.72
N ALA A 140 -20.23 15.66 10.21
CA ALA A 140 -19.43 16.86 10.39
C ALA A 140 -18.63 17.22 9.12
N ASP A 141 -18.31 18.51 9.05
CA ASP A 141 -17.42 19.12 8.07
C ASP A 141 -16.03 19.26 8.69
N SER A 142 -15.02 18.63 8.10
CA SER A 142 -13.63 18.72 8.58
C SER A 142 -12.93 20.01 8.17
N GLY A 143 -13.59 20.82 7.33
CA GLY A 143 -13.04 22.01 6.67
C GLY A 143 -12.47 21.73 5.28
N ASN A 144 -12.04 20.51 5.01
CA ASN A 144 -11.55 20.08 3.69
C ASN A 144 -12.35 18.92 3.10
N GLY A 145 -13.06 18.16 3.91
CA GLY A 145 -13.85 17.01 3.55
C GLY A 145 -14.99 16.78 4.55
N ALA A 146 -15.45 15.56 4.68
CA ALA A 146 -16.58 15.20 5.51
C ALA A 146 -16.24 14.07 6.47
N HIS A 147 -16.88 14.06 7.63
CA HIS A 147 -16.76 13.02 8.64
C HIS A 147 -18.13 12.41 8.97
N LEU A 148 -18.16 11.07 9.13
CA LEU A 148 -19.25 10.35 9.77
C LEU A 148 -18.70 9.62 10.98
N LEU A 149 -19.33 9.80 12.14
CA LEU A 149 -18.96 9.14 13.38
C LEU A 149 -20.13 8.29 13.87
N TYR A 150 -19.97 6.99 13.81
CA TYR A 150 -20.91 6.02 14.35
C TYR A 150 -20.48 5.60 15.75
N ARG A 151 -21.38 5.68 16.71
CA ARG A 151 -21.09 5.24 18.07
C ARG A 151 -20.92 3.74 18.11
N ILE A 152 -19.78 3.28 18.63
CA ILE A 152 -19.49 1.88 18.93
C ILE A 152 -19.10 1.73 20.39
N ASP A 153 -19.08 0.52 20.90
CA ASP A 153 -18.63 0.21 22.25
C ASP A 153 -17.83 -1.10 22.20
N LEU A 154 -16.55 -0.95 21.88
CA LEU A 154 -15.64 -2.07 21.69
C LEU A 154 -14.46 -1.96 22.66
N PRO A 155 -13.94 -3.09 23.15
CA PRO A 155 -12.66 -3.10 23.86
C PRO A 155 -11.53 -2.62 22.94
N ASN A 156 -10.43 -2.19 23.52
CA ASN A 156 -9.24 -1.85 22.77
C ASN A 156 -8.31 -3.07 22.67
N ASP A 157 -8.65 -3.99 21.76
CA ASP A 157 -7.92 -5.22 21.48
C ASP A 157 -7.73 -5.42 19.96
N ASP A 158 -6.96 -6.46 19.60
CA ASP A 158 -6.65 -6.78 18.20
C ASP A 158 -7.92 -7.15 17.41
N ALA A 159 -8.85 -7.88 18.03
CA ALA A 159 -10.09 -8.29 17.37
C ALA A 159 -10.97 -7.08 17.00
N SER A 160 -11.05 -6.11 17.89
CA SER A 160 -11.74 -4.84 17.65
C SER A 160 -11.02 -3.98 16.62
N THR A 161 -9.70 -4.00 16.62
CA THR A 161 -8.87 -3.31 15.61
C THR A 161 -9.13 -3.89 14.23
N ASP A 162 -9.10 -5.22 14.08
CA ASP A 162 -9.36 -5.90 12.82
C ASP A 162 -10.80 -5.69 12.34
N LEU A 163 -11.76 -5.63 13.27
CA LEU A 163 -13.16 -5.37 12.94
C LEU A 163 -13.35 -3.95 12.39
N VAL A 164 -12.82 -2.93 13.07
CA VAL A 164 -12.88 -1.52 12.60
C VAL A 164 -12.15 -1.37 11.27
N LYS A 165 -10.96 -1.96 11.13
CA LYS A 165 -10.21 -1.98 9.88
C LYS A 165 -10.99 -2.64 8.75
N GLY A 166 -11.67 -3.76 9.02
CA GLY A 166 -12.53 -4.45 8.07
C GLY A 166 -13.69 -3.57 7.60
N CYS A 167 -14.38 -2.91 8.52
CA CYS A 167 -15.47 -1.98 8.19
C CYS A 167 -14.99 -0.82 7.30
N LEU A 168 -13.90 -0.16 7.67
CA LEU A 168 -13.34 0.95 6.89
C LEU A 168 -12.86 0.47 5.51
N GLY A 169 -12.24 -0.71 5.43
CA GLY A 169 -11.79 -1.30 4.17
C GLY A 169 -12.93 -1.61 3.21
N VAL A 170 -14.09 -2.08 3.71
CA VAL A 170 -15.29 -2.27 2.89
C VAL A 170 -15.82 -0.93 2.38
N LEU A 171 -15.91 0.09 3.25
CA LEU A 171 -16.40 1.41 2.86
C LEU A 171 -15.47 2.09 1.84
N ASP A 172 -14.15 2.02 2.05
CA ASP A 172 -13.18 2.49 1.06
C ASP A 172 -13.37 1.78 -0.27
N THR A 173 -13.51 0.46 -0.25
CA THR A 173 -13.64 -0.34 -1.47
C THR A 173 -14.91 0.00 -2.25
N LEU A 174 -16.05 0.16 -1.58
CA LEU A 174 -17.34 0.39 -2.23
C LEU A 174 -17.56 1.85 -2.62
N PHE A 175 -17.00 2.79 -1.87
CA PHE A 175 -17.36 4.21 -2.00
C PHE A 175 -16.22 5.11 -2.46
N SER A 176 -14.95 4.77 -2.32
CA SER A 176 -13.89 5.62 -2.87
C SER A 176 -13.88 5.56 -4.39
N ASP A 177 -13.79 6.73 -5.01
CA ASP A 177 -13.75 6.90 -6.47
C ASP A 177 -12.67 7.93 -6.88
N GLY A 178 -12.65 8.37 -8.11
CA GLY A 178 -11.69 9.36 -8.61
C GLY A 178 -11.88 10.76 -8.05
N THR A 179 -12.94 11.03 -7.28
CA THR A 179 -13.27 12.35 -6.73
C THR A 179 -13.16 12.44 -5.23
N VAL A 180 -13.53 11.39 -4.50
CA VAL A 180 -13.51 11.32 -3.03
C VAL A 180 -13.02 9.96 -2.59
N SER A 181 -12.19 9.92 -1.57
CA SER A 181 -11.70 8.70 -0.94
C SER A 181 -12.13 8.59 0.53
N VAL A 182 -12.42 7.37 0.97
CA VAL A 182 -12.59 7.03 2.38
C VAL A 182 -11.24 6.61 2.94
N ASP A 183 -10.78 7.26 4.01
CA ASP A 183 -9.50 6.91 4.63
C ASP A 183 -9.61 5.64 5.48
N ALA A 184 -9.24 4.51 4.91
CA ALA A 184 -9.22 3.21 5.60
C ALA A 184 -8.12 3.08 6.66
N ALA A 185 -7.18 4.05 6.75
CA ALA A 185 -6.11 4.03 7.76
C ALA A 185 -6.56 4.55 9.14
N ASN A 186 -7.79 5.04 9.28
CA ASN A 186 -8.32 5.59 10.53
C ASN A 186 -8.76 4.54 11.58
N PHE A 187 -8.17 3.33 11.55
CA PHE A 187 -8.54 2.24 12.46
C PHE A 187 -7.79 2.23 13.80
N ASN A 188 -6.73 3.03 13.96
CA ASN A 188 -5.94 3.09 15.19
C ASN A 188 -6.74 3.63 16.38
N ALA A 189 -6.58 3.06 17.56
CA ALA A 189 -7.29 3.48 18.77
C ALA A 189 -6.93 4.91 19.21
N ALA A 190 -5.65 5.28 19.12
CA ALA A 190 -5.13 6.61 19.47
C ALA A 190 -5.27 7.64 18.33
N ARG A 191 -6.09 7.33 17.29
CA ARG A 191 -6.29 8.25 16.18
C ARG A 191 -6.71 9.63 16.68
N ILE A 192 -5.97 10.64 16.27
CA ILE A 192 -6.38 12.03 16.50
C ILE A 192 -7.41 12.43 15.45
N TRP A 193 -8.39 13.19 15.87
CA TRP A 193 -9.53 13.59 15.07
C TRP A 193 -9.68 15.10 15.07
N LYS A 194 -10.09 15.68 13.95
CA LYS A 194 -10.29 17.13 13.84
C LYS A 194 -11.19 17.64 14.96
N LEU A 195 -10.70 18.58 15.75
CA LEU A 195 -11.53 19.26 16.74
C LEU A 195 -12.42 20.29 16.04
N TYR A 196 -13.72 19.98 15.96
CA TYR A 196 -14.67 20.86 15.30
C TYR A 196 -14.78 22.20 15.99
N GLY A 197 -14.95 23.26 15.21
CA GLY A 197 -14.90 24.66 15.65
C GLY A 197 -13.51 25.29 15.46
N THR A 198 -12.54 24.56 14.88
CA THR A 198 -11.20 25.05 14.56
C THR A 198 -10.97 25.10 13.05
N THR A 199 -10.03 25.94 12.62
CA THR A 199 -9.72 26.15 11.21
C THR A 199 -8.82 25.05 10.66
N SER A 200 -9.09 24.59 9.44
CA SER A 200 -8.20 23.72 8.66
C SER A 200 -7.37 24.59 7.73
N LYS A 201 -6.06 24.65 7.96
CA LYS A 201 -5.12 25.51 7.23
C LYS A 201 -4.09 24.63 6.52
N LYS A 202 -4.44 24.08 5.35
CA LYS A 202 -3.51 23.31 4.50
C LYS A 202 -3.07 24.17 3.32
N GLY A 203 -1.77 24.48 3.24
CA GLY A 203 -1.21 25.38 2.23
C GLY A 203 -1.68 26.82 2.38
N ASP A 204 -1.50 27.62 1.35
CA ASP A 204 -1.91 29.02 1.34
C ASP A 204 -3.43 29.20 1.25
N ASN A 205 -3.94 30.21 1.95
CA ASN A 205 -5.35 30.58 1.87
C ASN A 205 -5.61 31.39 0.59
N THR A 206 -6.21 30.77 -0.41
CA THR A 206 -6.53 31.41 -1.69
C THR A 206 -8.03 31.42 -1.95
N SER A 207 -8.50 32.26 -2.88
CA SER A 207 -9.92 32.31 -3.26
C SER A 207 -10.43 30.97 -3.85
N SER A 208 -9.57 30.22 -4.52
CA SER A 208 -9.91 28.91 -5.10
C SER A 208 -9.77 27.75 -4.09
N ARG A 209 -8.93 27.91 -3.07
CA ARG A 209 -8.65 26.91 -2.03
C ARG A 209 -8.61 27.56 -0.65
N PRO A 210 -9.79 28.00 -0.14
CA PRO A 210 -9.84 28.73 1.12
C PRO A 210 -9.62 27.84 2.33
N HIS A 211 -9.08 28.43 3.39
CA HIS A 211 -9.12 27.82 4.70
C HIS A 211 -10.55 27.84 5.24
N ARG A 212 -11.03 26.72 5.80
CA ARG A 212 -12.39 26.60 6.30
C ARG A 212 -12.42 26.18 7.76
N GLN A 213 -13.40 26.71 8.49
CA GLN A 213 -13.67 26.27 9.85
C GLN A 213 -14.42 24.93 9.83
N SER A 214 -13.92 23.95 10.57
CA SER A 214 -14.62 22.68 10.76
C SER A 214 -15.81 22.83 11.70
N ARG A 215 -16.87 22.03 11.50
CA ARG A 215 -18.11 22.13 12.29
C ARG A 215 -18.89 20.82 12.29
N ILE A 216 -19.70 20.62 13.32
CA ILE A 216 -20.71 19.56 13.33
C ILE A 216 -21.92 20.01 12.52
N ILE A 217 -22.28 19.25 11.48
CA ILE A 217 -23.43 19.53 10.60
C ILE A 217 -24.71 19.01 11.23
N ALA A 218 -24.70 17.75 11.69
CA ALA A 218 -25.86 17.09 12.26
C ALA A 218 -25.47 16.16 13.41
N VAL A 219 -26.28 16.15 14.45
CA VAL A 219 -26.23 15.19 15.57
C VAL A 219 -27.60 14.54 15.64
N PRO A 220 -27.70 13.20 15.65
CA PRO A 220 -28.97 12.53 15.83
C PRO A 220 -29.54 12.83 17.22
N LYS A 221 -30.87 12.74 17.37
CA LYS A 221 -31.53 12.98 18.67
C LYS A 221 -31.00 12.04 19.75
N GLU A 222 -30.72 10.81 19.37
CA GLU A 222 -30.11 9.78 20.21
C GLU A 222 -28.90 9.20 19.45
N VAL A 223 -27.74 9.20 20.13
CA VAL A 223 -26.51 8.63 19.59
C VAL A 223 -26.47 7.16 19.98
N ASN A 224 -27.15 6.31 19.18
CA ASN A 224 -27.26 4.90 19.45
C ASN A 224 -25.96 4.15 19.09
N VAL A 225 -25.62 3.15 19.91
CA VAL A 225 -24.47 2.27 19.68
C VAL A 225 -24.79 1.29 18.54
N VAL A 226 -23.89 1.20 17.56
CA VAL A 226 -23.98 0.18 16.51
C VAL A 226 -23.72 -1.20 17.13
N PRO A 227 -24.64 -2.16 16.99
CA PRO A 227 -24.41 -3.52 17.48
C PRO A 227 -23.20 -4.17 16.83
N VAL A 228 -22.42 -4.94 17.61
CA VAL A 228 -21.22 -5.63 17.12
C VAL A 228 -21.53 -6.53 15.89
N GLU A 229 -22.70 -7.15 15.88
CA GLU A 229 -23.12 -8.00 14.77
C GLU A 229 -23.31 -7.23 13.47
N GLN A 230 -23.76 -5.97 13.53
CA GLN A 230 -23.83 -5.11 12.34
C GLN A 230 -22.43 -4.71 11.86
N LEU A 231 -21.49 -4.44 12.76
CA LEU A 231 -20.09 -4.19 12.38
C LEU A 231 -19.47 -5.44 11.75
N ARG A 232 -19.71 -6.63 12.30
CA ARG A 232 -19.27 -7.91 11.70
C ARG A 232 -19.90 -8.14 10.34
N HIS A 233 -21.18 -7.86 10.20
CA HIS A 233 -21.86 -7.95 8.92
C HIS A 233 -21.21 -7.02 7.90
N LEU A 234 -21.03 -5.73 8.23
CA LEU A 234 -20.35 -4.77 7.35
C LEU A 234 -18.95 -5.26 6.94
N ALA A 235 -18.14 -5.70 7.90
CA ALA A 235 -16.78 -6.19 7.62
C ALA A 235 -16.75 -7.47 6.76
N SER A 236 -17.87 -8.19 6.65
CA SER A 236 -18.00 -9.43 5.87
C SER A 236 -18.62 -9.25 4.49
N LEU A 237 -19.07 -8.06 4.14
CA LEU A 237 -19.80 -7.81 2.88
C LEU A 237 -19.00 -8.08 1.61
N LEU A 238 -17.69 -8.04 1.67
CA LEU A 238 -16.84 -8.45 0.55
C LEU A 238 -16.20 -9.80 0.86
N PRO A 239 -16.25 -10.75 -0.09
CA PRO A 239 -15.68 -12.08 0.11
C PRO A 239 -14.15 -11.96 0.33
N LYS A 240 -13.68 -12.52 1.45
CA LYS A 240 -12.25 -12.49 1.83
C LYS A 240 -11.45 -13.65 1.26
N ASN A 241 -12.12 -14.72 0.84
CA ASN A 241 -11.47 -15.93 0.36
C ASN A 241 -11.85 -16.20 -1.09
N ASP A 242 -10.84 -16.64 -1.87
CA ASP A 242 -11.07 -17.19 -3.20
C ASP A 242 -11.93 -18.47 -3.06
N PRO A 243 -13.08 -18.55 -3.73
CA PRO A 243 -13.96 -19.75 -3.63
C PRO A 243 -13.31 -20.99 -4.24
N ASP A 244 -12.21 -20.85 -4.99
CA ASP A 244 -11.55 -21.95 -5.68
C ASP A 244 -10.00 -21.83 -5.60
N PRO A 245 -9.41 -21.78 -4.39
CA PRO A 245 -7.98 -21.45 -4.19
C PRO A 245 -7.03 -22.52 -4.78
N GLY A 246 -7.53 -23.69 -5.18
CA GLY A 246 -6.76 -24.78 -5.79
C GLY A 246 -6.81 -24.84 -7.31
N GLN A 247 -7.76 -24.17 -7.96
CA GLN A 247 -7.89 -24.16 -9.41
C GLN A 247 -7.26 -22.90 -10.02
N ARG A 248 -6.00 -23.04 -10.44
CA ARG A 248 -5.43 -22.10 -11.43
C ARG A 248 -5.95 -22.52 -12.79
N THR A 249 -6.81 -21.72 -13.41
CA THR A 249 -7.29 -21.97 -14.77
C THR A 249 -6.11 -21.98 -15.73
N LYS A 250 -5.76 -23.20 -16.20
CA LYS A 250 -4.91 -23.40 -17.38
C LYS A 250 -5.80 -23.23 -18.62
N GLY A 251 -5.70 -22.08 -19.26
CA GLY A 251 -6.43 -21.81 -20.48
C GLY A 251 -6.91 -20.36 -20.51
N ARG A 252 -7.31 -19.84 -21.65
CA ARG A 252 -7.98 -18.54 -21.80
C ARG A 252 -9.20 -18.49 -20.87
N GLY A 253 -8.95 -18.16 -19.61
CA GLY A 253 -9.99 -17.85 -18.62
C GLY A 253 -10.69 -16.57 -19.06
N LEU A 254 -11.95 -16.44 -18.64
CA LEU A 254 -12.69 -15.20 -18.77
C LEU A 254 -11.85 -14.06 -18.17
N ASP A 255 -11.57 -13.02 -18.93
CA ASP A 255 -11.11 -11.73 -18.41
C ASP A 255 -12.36 -10.95 -18.03
N LEU A 256 -12.52 -10.70 -16.73
CA LEU A 256 -13.73 -10.06 -16.23
C LEU A 256 -13.83 -8.59 -16.66
N HIS A 257 -12.69 -7.89 -16.76
CA HIS A 257 -12.67 -6.51 -17.23
C HIS A 257 -13.13 -6.42 -18.70
N GLU A 258 -12.55 -7.25 -19.56
CA GLU A 258 -12.96 -7.33 -20.97
C GLU A 258 -14.43 -7.75 -21.10
N TRP A 259 -14.87 -8.69 -20.24
CA TRP A 259 -16.26 -9.16 -20.25
C TRP A 259 -17.26 -8.05 -19.86
N LEU A 260 -16.97 -7.30 -18.78
CA LEU A 260 -17.82 -6.18 -18.34
C LEU A 260 -17.92 -5.10 -19.44
N ASN A 261 -16.79 -4.74 -20.05
CA ASN A 261 -16.74 -3.77 -21.12
C ASN A 261 -17.50 -4.24 -22.39
N ALA A 262 -17.33 -5.50 -22.79
CA ALA A 262 -18.02 -6.09 -23.95
C ALA A 262 -19.55 -6.05 -23.78
N HIS A 263 -20.03 -6.19 -22.56
CA HIS A 263 -21.46 -6.14 -22.23
C HIS A 263 -21.95 -4.73 -21.81
N ARG A 264 -21.09 -3.69 -21.93
CA ARG A 264 -21.39 -2.28 -21.61
C ARG A 264 -21.87 -2.10 -20.17
N ILE A 265 -21.34 -2.87 -19.23
CA ILE A 265 -21.56 -2.71 -17.81
C ILE A 265 -20.54 -1.69 -17.31
N GLY A 266 -20.99 -0.50 -16.91
CA GLY A 266 -20.12 0.59 -16.46
C GLY A 266 -19.36 0.22 -15.20
N ILE A 267 -18.06 0.53 -15.17
CA ILE A 267 -17.15 0.31 -14.04
C ILE A 267 -16.85 1.67 -13.41
N ARG A 268 -17.32 1.89 -12.18
CA ARG A 268 -17.07 3.11 -11.40
C ARG A 268 -15.65 3.18 -10.89
N SER A 269 -15.15 2.07 -10.37
CA SER A 269 -13.77 1.95 -9.90
C SER A 269 -13.30 0.49 -9.94
N GLU A 270 -11.99 0.33 -10.07
CA GLU A 270 -11.34 -0.97 -10.03
C GLU A 270 -10.22 -0.94 -8.99
N LYS A 271 -10.09 -2.02 -8.22
CA LYS A 271 -9.12 -2.11 -7.12
C LYS A 271 -8.58 -3.53 -6.99
N PRO A 272 -7.28 -3.67 -6.63
CA PRO A 272 -6.75 -4.97 -6.23
C PRO A 272 -7.51 -5.53 -5.03
N TRP A 273 -7.92 -6.79 -5.09
CA TRP A 273 -8.65 -7.46 -4.02
C TRP A 273 -8.20 -8.90 -3.87
N GLN A 274 -7.63 -9.25 -2.70
CA GLN A 274 -7.21 -10.62 -2.35
C GLN A 274 -6.35 -11.31 -3.42
N GLY A 275 -5.45 -10.53 -4.04
CA GLY A 275 -4.60 -11.01 -5.13
C GLY A 275 -5.26 -11.10 -6.51
N GLY A 276 -6.55 -10.80 -6.60
CA GLY A 276 -7.33 -10.61 -7.82
C GLY A 276 -7.70 -9.15 -8.03
N MET A 277 -8.80 -8.92 -8.76
CA MET A 277 -9.31 -7.58 -9.07
C MET A 277 -10.80 -7.48 -8.71
N LEU A 278 -11.17 -6.39 -8.04
CA LEU A 278 -12.56 -6.02 -7.73
C LEU A 278 -12.97 -4.84 -8.59
N TYR A 279 -14.13 -4.92 -9.19
CA TYR A 279 -14.79 -3.91 -10.00
C TYR A 279 -16.06 -3.45 -9.29
N VAL A 280 -16.14 -2.17 -8.94
CA VAL A 280 -17.38 -1.55 -8.46
C VAL A 280 -18.14 -1.05 -9.68
N LEU A 281 -19.40 -1.44 -9.80
CA LEU A 281 -20.21 -1.16 -10.97
C LEU A 281 -20.94 0.20 -10.83
N ASP A 282 -21.13 0.89 -11.94
CA ASP A 282 -21.87 2.17 -11.97
C ASP A 282 -23.32 2.02 -11.58
N GLU A 283 -23.95 0.95 -12.08
CA GLU A 283 -25.36 0.63 -11.86
C GLU A 283 -25.50 -0.80 -11.38
N CYS A 284 -26.55 -1.09 -10.63
CA CYS A 284 -26.83 -2.44 -10.20
C CYS A 284 -27.41 -3.28 -11.37
N PRO A 285 -26.68 -4.31 -11.85
CA PRO A 285 -27.18 -5.14 -12.95
C PRO A 285 -28.31 -6.08 -12.53
N PHE A 286 -28.65 -6.13 -11.24
CA PHE A 286 -29.68 -7.00 -10.66
C PHE A 286 -30.98 -6.28 -10.34
N SER A 287 -30.97 -4.95 -10.26
CA SER A 287 -32.15 -4.13 -9.92
C SER A 287 -31.96 -2.71 -10.46
N SER A 288 -33.03 -2.13 -10.98
CA SER A 288 -33.08 -0.73 -11.38
C SER A 288 -33.41 0.24 -10.23
N ALA A 289 -33.58 -0.28 -9.01
CA ALA A 289 -34.01 0.50 -7.86
C ALA A 289 -32.85 1.29 -7.20
N HIS A 290 -31.59 0.98 -7.53
CA HIS A 290 -30.41 1.61 -6.93
C HIS A 290 -29.22 1.62 -7.90
N GLN A 291 -28.35 2.60 -7.73
CA GLN A 291 -27.20 2.89 -8.59
C GLN A 291 -25.86 2.70 -7.89
N ASP A 292 -25.81 2.00 -6.77
CA ASP A 292 -24.59 1.73 -5.99
C ASP A 292 -24.61 0.34 -5.36
N GLY A 293 -23.53 -0.03 -4.66
CA GLY A 293 -23.41 -1.29 -3.93
C GLY A 293 -23.22 -2.54 -4.79
N ALA A 294 -23.23 -2.44 -6.13
CA ALA A 294 -22.98 -3.58 -7.00
C ALA A 294 -21.48 -3.72 -7.32
N PHE A 295 -21.01 -4.94 -7.33
CA PHE A 295 -19.60 -5.25 -7.55
C PHE A 295 -19.40 -6.60 -8.25
N ALA A 296 -18.22 -6.77 -8.87
CA ALA A 296 -17.75 -8.04 -9.38
C ALA A 296 -16.27 -8.23 -9.02
N ILE A 297 -15.86 -9.45 -8.68
CA ILE A 297 -14.49 -9.80 -8.30
C ILE A 297 -14.01 -10.93 -9.20
N GLN A 298 -12.81 -10.77 -9.76
CA GLN A 298 -12.07 -11.87 -10.35
C GLN A 298 -10.94 -12.26 -9.42
N PHE A 299 -10.98 -13.48 -8.90
CA PHE A 299 -9.95 -14.02 -8.01
C PHE A 299 -8.72 -14.54 -8.78
N PRO A 300 -7.57 -14.74 -8.11
CA PRO A 300 -6.37 -15.27 -8.75
C PRO A 300 -6.55 -16.66 -9.40
N SER A 301 -7.51 -17.45 -8.92
CA SER A 301 -7.89 -18.73 -9.52
C SER A 301 -8.59 -18.59 -10.87
N GLY A 302 -9.06 -17.37 -11.22
CA GLY A 302 -9.95 -17.08 -12.34
C GLY A 302 -11.44 -17.24 -11.99
N ALA A 303 -11.76 -17.64 -10.75
CA ALA A 303 -13.13 -17.64 -10.25
C ALA A 303 -13.69 -16.22 -10.21
N VAL A 304 -14.98 -16.07 -10.50
CA VAL A 304 -15.68 -14.78 -10.48
C VAL A 304 -16.78 -14.79 -9.45
N HIS A 305 -16.82 -13.73 -8.66
CA HIS A 305 -17.93 -13.40 -7.77
C HIS A 305 -18.57 -12.09 -8.23
N ALA A 306 -19.88 -12.05 -8.34
CA ALA A 306 -20.60 -10.80 -8.56
C ALA A 306 -21.82 -10.74 -7.66
N GLY A 307 -22.13 -9.55 -7.16
CA GLY A 307 -23.24 -9.36 -6.23
C GLY A 307 -23.61 -7.89 -6.10
N CYS A 308 -24.63 -7.65 -5.28
CA CYS A 308 -25.01 -6.31 -4.85
C CYS A 308 -25.26 -6.32 -3.35
N GLN A 309 -24.77 -5.31 -2.65
CA GLN A 309 -24.83 -5.22 -1.18
C GLN A 309 -26.22 -4.89 -0.63
N HIS A 310 -27.15 -4.41 -1.47
CA HIS A 310 -28.51 -4.15 -1.03
C HIS A 310 -29.25 -5.44 -0.66
N ALA A 311 -29.96 -5.41 0.47
CA ALA A 311 -30.71 -6.57 0.97
C ALA A 311 -31.74 -7.10 -0.07
N SER A 312 -32.36 -6.18 -0.82
CA SER A 312 -33.28 -6.51 -1.93
C SER A 312 -32.60 -7.26 -3.08
N CYS A 313 -31.27 -7.18 -3.20
CA CYS A 313 -30.47 -7.88 -4.20
C CYS A 313 -29.69 -9.07 -3.63
N GLY A 314 -29.92 -9.43 -2.37
CA GLY A 314 -29.31 -10.59 -1.72
C GLY A 314 -28.09 -10.29 -0.84
N GLY A 315 -27.83 -9.01 -0.49
CA GLY A 315 -26.82 -8.63 0.53
C GLY A 315 -25.42 -9.16 0.24
N GLY A 316 -24.90 -8.97 -0.96
CA GLY A 316 -23.54 -9.39 -1.34
C GLY A 316 -23.41 -10.88 -1.73
N THR A 317 -24.49 -11.64 -1.77
CA THR A 317 -24.44 -13.05 -2.19
C THR A 317 -23.97 -13.22 -3.64
N GLN A 318 -23.39 -14.39 -3.92
CA GLN A 318 -22.89 -14.75 -5.25
C GLN A 318 -24.01 -14.81 -6.30
N ARG A 319 -23.96 -13.94 -7.30
CA ARG A 319 -24.92 -13.85 -8.41
C ARG A 319 -24.25 -13.83 -9.80
N TRP A 320 -22.97 -14.17 -9.87
CA TRP A 320 -22.26 -14.26 -11.15
C TRP A 320 -22.94 -15.18 -12.18
N PRO A 321 -23.45 -16.38 -11.81
CA PRO A 321 -24.14 -17.23 -12.77
C PRO A 321 -25.39 -16.56 -13.38
N GLU A 322 -26.15 -15.79 -12.57
CA GLU A 322 -27.32 -15.03 -13.02
C GLU A 322 -26.92 -13.87 -13.94
N LEU A 323 -25.87 -13.11 -13.53
CA LEU A 323 -25.35 -12.02 -14.33
C LEU A 323 -24.88 -12.52 -15.69
N ARG A 324 -24.15 -13.62 -15.71
CA ARG A 324 -23.66 -14.23 -16.94
C ARG A 324 -24.79 -14.75 -17.83
N GLU A 325 -25.80 -15.40 -17.27
CA GLU A 325 -26.93 -15.90 -18.03
C GLU A 325 -27.77 -14.78 -18.65
N ARG A 326 -27.85 -13.62 -18.00
CA ARG A 326 -28.57 -12.44 -18.50
C ARG A 326 -27.92 -11.84 -19.76
N TYR A 327 -26.59 -11.83 -19.83
CA TYR A 327 -25.84 -11.25 -20.94
C TYR A 327 -25.36 -12.30 -21.97
N GLU A 328 -25.22 -13.57 -21.55
CA GLU A 328 -24.84 -14.71 -22.38
C GLU A 328 -25.84 -15.86 -22.19
N PRO A 329 -27.09 -15.76 -22.68
CA PRO A 329 -28.08 -16.80 -22.50
C PRO A 329 -27.63 -18.10 -23.19
N ARG A 330 -27.49 -19.18 -22.44
CA ARG A 330 -27.14 -20.52 -22.97
C ARG A 330 -28.24 -21.03 -23.88
N ILE A 331 -27.97 -21.16 -25.17
CA ILE A 331 -28.82 -21.95 -26.09
C ILE A 331 -28.65 -23.41 -25.67
N ARG A 332 -29.68 -23.98 -25.04
CA ARG A 332 -29.72 -25.40 -24.70
C ARG A 332 -29.93 -26.21 -25.96
N GLU A 333 -28.86 -26.67 -26.62
CA GLU A 333 -28.95 -27.85 -27.48
C GLU A 333 -29.03 -29.11 -26.60
N LYS A 334 -30.15 -29.82 -26.70
CA LYS A 334 -30.32 -31.17 -26.15
C LYS A 334 -29.31 -32.11 -26.82
N ARG A 335 -28.25 -32.46 -26.12
CA ARG A 335 -27.44 -33.65 -26.47
C ARG A 335 -27.86 -34.81 -25.57
N GLU A 336 -28.41 -35.85 -26.21
CA GLU A 336 -28.72 -37.12 -25.62
C GLU A 336 -27.49 -37.82 -25.06
N ARG A 337 -27.68 -38.50 -23.93
CA ARG A 337 -26.64 -39.26 -23.23
C ARG A 337 -26.30 -40.52 -24.03
N GLY A 338 -25.06 -40.67 -24.40
CA GLY A 338 -24.43 -41.95 -24.72
C GLY A 338 -23.35 -42.25 -23.71
N SER A 339 -23.56 -43.24 -22.87
CA SER A 339 -22.62 -43.83 -21.94
C SER A 339 -21.57 -44.64 -22.69
N ILE A 340 -20.28 -44.33 -22.53
CA ILE A 340 -19.23 -45.34 -22.68
C ILE A 340 -18.13 -45.04 -21.63
N ALA A 341 -17.99 -46.01 -20.74
CA ALA A 341 -16.83 -46.10 -19.84
C ALA A 341 -15.57 -46.41 -20.65
N ASN A 342 -14.49 -45.70 -20.36
CA ASN A 342 -13.19 -46.27 -20.62
C ASN A 342 -12.14 -45.69 -19.62
N THR A 343 -11.60 -46.59 -18.86
CA THR A 343 -10.41 -46.52 -18.05
C THR A 343 -9.21 -46.20 -18.93
N ALA A 344 -8.51 -45.11 -18.64
CA ALA A 344 -7.15 -44.91 -19.16
C ALA A 344 -6.31 -44.02 -18.20
N SER A 345 -5.38 -44.67 -17.64
CA SER A 345 -4.02 -44.25 -17.27
C SER A 345 -3.75 -42.78 -16.93
N ILE A 346 -3.38 -42.58 -15.68
CA ILE A 346 -2.83 -41.31 -15.13
C ILE A 346 -1.47 -41.04 -15.77
N LEU A 347 -1.43 -40.15 -16.75
CA LEU A 347 -0.21 -39.44 -17.13
C LEU A 347 -0.32 -38.01 -16.62
N SER A 348 0.61 -37.64 -15.78
CA SER A 348 0.79 -36.27 -15.28
C SER A 348 0.86 -35.29 -16.46
N PRO A 349 0.13 -34.14 -16.43
CA PRO A 349 0.24 -33.15 -17.47
C PRO A 349 1.61 -32.51 -17.46
N PRO A 350 2.17 -32.17 -18.63
CA PRO A 350 3.45 -31.48 -18.72
C PRO A 350 3.37 -30.11 -18.01
N ALA A 351 4.44 -29.75 -17.33
CA ALA A 351 4.62 -28.45 -16.72
C ALA A 351 4.37 -27.31 -17.77
N PRO A 352 3.85 -26.15 -17.36
CA PRO A 352 3.69 -25.01 -18.26
C PRO A 352 5.02 -24.70 -18.93
N PRO A 353 5.05 -24.28 -20.21
CA PRO A 353 6.29 -23.88 -20.84
C PRO A 353 6.91 -22.79 -19.97
N LEU A 354 8.11 -23.06 -19.47
CA LEU A 354 8.96 -22.04 -18.90
C LEU A 354 9.09 -20.93 -19.94
N PRO A 355 9.11 -19.62 -19.54
CA PRO A 355 9.47 -18.57 -20.46
C PRO A 355 10.76 -19.01 -21.16
N PRO A 356 10.94 -18.70 -22.47
CA PRO A 356 11.98 -19.28 -23.27
C PRO A 356 13.30 -19.16 -22.53
N ALA A 357 13.87 -20.31 -22.22
CA ALA A 357 15.25 -20.39 -21.71
C ALA A 357 16.11 -19.62 -22.70
N ALA A 358 17.12 -18.89 -22.19
CA ALA A 358 18.06 -18.18 -23.04
C ALA A 358 18.46 -19.10 -24.20
N THR A 359 18.18 -18.68 -25.42
CA THR A 359 18.52 -19.45 -26.60
C THR A 359 20.04 -19.69 -26.60
N ILE A 360 20.52 -20.71 -27.27
CA ILE A 360 21.97 -20.96 -27.42
C ILE A 360 22.67 -19.69 -27.92
N GLU A 361 22.00 -18.93 -28.77
CA GLU A 361 22.48 -17.68 -29.35
C GLU A 361 22.60 -16.57 -28.30
N SER A 362 21.56 -16.29 -27.51
CA SER A 362 21.60 -15.27 -26.44
C SER A 362 22.62 -15.60 -25.36
N ARG A 363 22.82 -16.91 -25.06
CA ARG A 363 23.84 -17.35 -24.10
C ARG A 363 25.27 -17.20 -24.66
N SER A 364 25.46 -17.42 -25.97
CA SER A 364 26.74 -17.18 -26.64
C SER A 364 27.10 -15.70 -26.64
N GLN A 365 26.14 -14.83 -26.98
CA GLN A 365 26.32 -13.39 -26.97
C GLN A 365 26.56 -12.85 -25.54
N ALA A 366 25.86 -13.36 -24.54
CA ALA A 366 26.09 -13.03 -23.15
C ALA A 366 27.51 -13.40 -22.69
N ALA A 367 28.00 -14.60 -23.07
CA ALA A 367 29.35 -15.03 -22.77
C ALA A 367 30.43 -14.18 -23.46
N GLU A 368 30.17 -13.69 -24.66
CA GLU A 368 31.05 -12.76 -25.37
C GLU A 368 31.07 -11.39 -24.70
N THR A 369 29.89 -10.84 -24.35
CA THR A 369 29.77 -9.58 -23.63
C THR A 369 30.52 -9.59 -22.30
N LEU A 370 30.44 -10.70 -21.54
CA LEU A 370 31.18 -10.87 -20.30
C LEU A 370 32.70 -11.04 -20.50
N ARG A 371 33.13 -11.59 -21.63
CA ARG A 371 34.54 -11.91 -21.87
C ARG A 371 35.34 -10.77 -22.47
N SER A 372 34.73 -10.01 -23.37
CA SER A 372 35.40 -8.99 -24.19
C SER A 372 34.68 -7.66 -24.26
N GLY A 373 33.46 -7.58 -23.73
CA GLY A 373 32.63 -6.37 -23.75
C GLY A 373 32.57 -5.61 -22.43
N ASP A 374 31.61 -4.72 -22.34
CA ASP A 374 31.23 -4.01 -21.09
C ASP A 374 29.81 -4.44 -20.71
N PRO A 375 29.65 -5.46 -19.84
CA PRO A 375 28.35 -5.95 -19.44
C PRO A 375 27.53 -4.92 -18.64
N LEU A 376 28.19 -3.99 -17.93
CA LEU A 376 27.51 -2.94 -17.20
C LEU A 376 26.84 -1.95 -18.18
N THR A 377 27.59 -1.46 -19.13
CA THR A 377 27.05 -0.56 -20.18
C THR A 377 25.98 -1.25 -21.01
N PHE A 378 26.18 -2.51 -21.39
CA PHE A 378 25.17 -3.27 -22.13
C PHE A 378 23.83 -3.36 -21.39
N ILE A 379 23.86 -3.75 -20.10
CA ILE A 379 22.63 -3.84 -19.29
C ILE A 379 21.99 -2.46 -19.09
N LEU A 380 22.79 -1.40 -18.92
CA LEU A 380 22.29 -0.01 -18.81
C LEU A 380 21.61 0.44 -20.11
N ASP A 381 22.17 0.14 -21.27
CA ASP A 381 21.59 0.51 -22.55
C ASP A 381 20.23 -0.18 -22.79
N VAL A 382 20.12 -1.45 -22.44
CA VAL A 382 18.84 -2.18 -22.51
C VAL A 382 17.85 -1.65 -21.48
N PHE A 383 18.29 -1.32 -20.27
CA PHE A 383 17.45 -0.67 -19.25
C PHE A 383 16.89 0.65 -19.75
N HIS A 384 17.72 1.50 -20.36
CA HIS A 384 17.29 2.83 -20.84
C HIS A 384 16.35 2.80 -22.05
N ARG A 385 16.16 1.65 -22.71
CA ARG A 385 15.10 1.49 -23.73
C ARG A 385 13.71 1.56 -23.10
N ASN A 386 13.58 1.12 -21.84
CA ASN A 386 12.31 1.04 -21.12
C ASN A 386 12.20 2.06 -19.97
N HIS A 387 13.30 2.67 -19.54
CA HIS A 387 13.32 3.67 -18.47
C HIS A 387 14.23 4.85 -18.83
N VAL A 388 13.69 6.04 -18.79
CA VAL A 388 14.43 7.26 -19.15
C VAL A 388 15.22 7.77 -17.95
N GLY A 389 16.52 8.01 -18.12
CA GLY A 389 17.37 8.59 -17.08
C GLY A 389 17.70 7.65 -15.91
N ASP A 390 17.93 8.21 -14.72
CA ASP A 390 18.16 7.49 -13.47
C ASP A 390 19.35 6.50 -13.53
N ARG A 391 20.40 6.86 -14.25
CA ARG A 391 21.58 6.01 -14.43
C ARG A 391 22.16 5.50 -13.12
N VAL A 392 22.31 6.37 -12.11
CA VAL A 392 22.88 6.00 -10.80
C VAL A 392 21.99 4.96 -10.10
N VAL A 393 20.67 5.12 -10.18
CA VAL A 393 19.71 4.14 -9.66
C VAL A 393 19.91 2.79 -10.35
N ALA A 394 19.98 2.79 -11.69
CA ALA A 394 20.19 1.57 -12.47
C ALA A 394 21.52 0.89 -12.12
N GLU A 395 22.62 1.62 -12.01
CA GLU A 395 23.93 1.10 -11.59
C GLU A 395 23.86 0.47 -10.19
N CYS A 396 23.22 1.11 -9.23
CA CYS A 396 23.03 0.54 -7.89
C CYS A 396 22.20 -0.76 -7.91
N LEU A 397 21.16 -0.83 -8.73
CA LEU A 397 20.36 -2.05 -8.88
C LEU A 397 21.17 -3.17 -9.54
N ILE A 398 21.96 -2.89 -10.57
CA ILE A 398 22.86 -3.85 -11.23
C ILE A 398 23.89 -4.39 -10.22
N LEU A 399 24.57 -3.50 -9.48
CA LEU A 399 25.59 -3.90 -8.50
C LEU A 399 24.97 -4.65 -7.32
N SER A 400 23.72 -4.34 -6.95
CA SER A 400 22.94 -5.11 -5.98
C SER A 400 22.78 -6.57 -6.42
N VAL A 401 22.39 -6.81 -7.68
CA VAL A 401 22.27 -8.17 -8.23
C VAL A 401 23.63 -8.85 -8.30
N ALA A 402 24.68 -8.14 -8.75
CA ALA A 402 26.05 -8.68 -8.81
C ALA A 402 26.59 -9.11 -7.44
N SER A 403 26.16 -8.44 -6.35
CA SER A 403 26.58 -8.75 -4.98
C SER A 403 26.22 -10.18 -4.58
N GLN A 404 25.19 -10.74 -5.17
CA GLN A 404 24.75 -12.11 -4.91
C GLN A 404 25.80 -13.17 -5.34
N SER A 405 26.69 -12.79 -6.26
CA SER A 405 27.76 -13.65 -6.81
C SER A 405 29.17 -13.32 -6.29
N VAL A 406 29.26 -12.48 -5.25
CA VAL A 406 30.52 -12.15 -4.57
C VAL A 406 30.55 -12.82 -3.19
N LEU A 407 31.54 -13.68 -2.95
CA LEU A 407 31.63 -14.51 -1.72
C LEU A 407 31.81 -13.65 -0.47
N ASN A 408 32.68 -12.64 -0.54
CA ASN A 408 33.10 -11.81 0.59
C ASN A 408 32.44 -10.42 0.62
N THR A 409 31.13 -10.36 0.34
CA THR A 409 30.29 -9.16 0.50
C THR A 409 29.25 -9.38 1.60
N GLN A 410 28.71 -8.29 2.12
CA GLN A 410 27.54 -8.30 3.02
C GLN A 410 26.23 -8.10 2.25
N GLY A 411 26.27 -8.06 0.92
CA GLY A 411 25.14 -7.76 0.04
C GLY A 411 24.89 -6.25 -0.12
N LEU A 412 24.44 -5.87 -1.29
CA LEU A 412 24.06 -4.51 -1.59
C LEU A 412 22.54 -4.42 -1.72
N HIS A 413 21.88 -3.94 -0.70
CA HIS A 413 20.44 -3.68 -0.69
C HIS A 413 20.21 -2.22 -1.11
N VAL A 414 19.12 -1.93 -1.83
CA VAL A 414 18.88 -0.60 -2.42
C VAL A 414 17.58 -0.01 -1.91
N ALA A 415 17.64 1.23 -1.44
CA ALA A 415 16.45 2.03 -1.11
C ALA A 415 16.39 3.24 -2.04
N ILE A 416 15.33 3.32 -2.83
CA ILE A 416 15.10 4.38 -3.81
C ILE A 416 14.06 5.36 -3.25
N SER A 417 14.45 6.62 -3.13
CA SER A 417 13.61 7.72 -2.66
C SER A 417 13.26 8.70 -3.77
N GLY A 418 12.26 9.52 -3.53
CA GLY A 418 11.82 10.61 -4.40
C GLY A 418 10.30 10.77 -4.38
N ASN A 419 9.80 11.85 -4.96
CA ASN A 419 8.39 12.19 -4.96
C ASN A 419 7.50 11.10 -5.60
N SER A 420 6.22 11.07 -5.23
CA SER A 420 5.24 10.16 -5.84
C SER A 420 5.11 10.42 -7.34
N GLY A 421 4.91 9.36 -8.13
CA GLY A 421 4.74 9.46 -9.59
C GLY A 421 6.03 9.71 -10.40
N LYS A 422 7.22 9.80 -9.76
CA LYS A 422 8.49 10.10 -10.44
C LYS A 422 9.25 8.88 -10.99
N GLY A 423 8.65 7.69 -11.00
CA GLY A 423 9.22 6.54 -11.71
C GLY A 423 10.03 5.54 -10.86
N LYS A 424 10.09 5.66 -9.50
CA LYS A 424 10.81 4.74 -8.62
C LYS A 424 10.50 3.26 -8.88
N THR A 425 9.23 2.93 -8.80
CA THR A 425 8.71 1.58 -9.07
C THR A 425 8.98 1.13 -10.49
N HIS A 426 8.86 2.06 -11.44
CA HIS A 426 9.13 1.78 -12.85
C HIS A 426 10.59 1.42 -13.07
N ALA A 427 11.55 2.14 -12.46
CA ALA A 427 12.97 1.80 -12.50
C ALA A 427 13.24 0.38 -11.97
N CYS A 428 12.69 0.04 -10.79
CA CYS A 428 12.82 -1.31 -10.24
C CYS A 428 12.25 -2.38 -11.18
N ARG A 429 11.04 -2.16 -11.73
CA ARG A 429 10.39 -3.13 -12.63
C ARG A 429 11.12 -3.27 -13.96
N ALA A 430 11.62 -2.17 -14.53
CA ALA A 430 12.45 -2.21 -15.72
C ALA A 430 13.70 -3.06 -15.52
N MET A 431 14.40 -2.90 -14.38
CA MET A 431 15.55 -3.72 -14.04
C MET A 431 15.18 -5.18 -13.77
N LEU A 432 14.08 -5.45 -13.05
CA LEU A 432 13.59 -6.81 -12.82
C LEU A 432 13.26 -7.55 -14.12
N ASN A 433 12.82 -6.85 -15.16
CA ASN A 433 12.55 -7.46 -16.45
C ASN A 433 13.81 -8.03 -17.12
N LEU A 434 14.97 -7.47 -16.80
CA LEU A 434 16.28 -7.92 -17.28
C LEU A 434 16.83 -9.14 -16.50
N LEU A 435 16.13 -9.60 -15.46
CA LEU A 435 16.54 -10.76 -14.65
C LEU A 435 15.76 -12.02 -15.07
N PRO A 436 16.39 -13.22 -14.97
CA PRO A 436 15.67 -14.48 -15.10
C PRO A 436 14.56 -14.62 -14.08
N GLU A 437 13.45 -15.24 -14.46
CA GLU A 437 12.26 -15.42 -13.63
C GLU A 437 12.56 -16.11 -12.29
N LYS A 438 13.49 -17.05 -12.28
CA LYS A 438 13.88 -17.80 -11.08
C LYS A 438 14.59 -16.96 -10.00
N PHE A 439 15.09 -15.76 -10.34
CA PHE A 439 15.84 -14.89 -9.44
C PHE A 439 15.06 -13.65 -9.02
N LYS A 440 13.76 -13.59 -9.27
CA LYS A 440 12.90 -12.48 -8.87
C LYS A 440 11.58 -12.99 -8.30
N LEU A 441 11.06 -12.29 -7.30
CA LEU A 441 9.71 -12.52 -6.82
C LEU A 441 8.77 -11.57 -7.56
N LYS A 442 7.76 -12.11 -8.26
CA LYS A 442 6.77 -11.31 -8.99
C LYS A 442 5.73 -10.71 -8.04
N GLY A 443 5.42 -9.45 -8.26
CA GLY A 443 4.34 -8.72 -7.56
C GLY A 443 4.83 -7.92 -6.36
N THR A 444 3.90 -7.19 -5.75
CA THR A 444 4.14 -6.48 -4.49
C THR A 444 4.14 -7.50 -3.35
N VAL A 445 5.24 -7.61 -2.67
CA VAL A 445 5.40 -8.56 -1.56
C VAL A 445 4.93 -7.88 -0.27
N SER A 446 3.88 -8.43 0.37
CA SER A 446 3.55 -8.06 1.74
C SER A 446 4.42 -8.84 2.72
N ASP A 447 4.59 -8.32 3.93
CA ASP A 447 5.27 -8.99 5.04
C ASP A 447 4.75 -10.43 5.25
N LYS A 448 3.43 -10.61 5.19
CA LYS A 448 2.78 -11.92 5.33
C LYS A 448 3.07 -12.87 4.17
N ALA A 449 3.29 -12.36 2.96
CA ALA A 449 3.59 -13.20 1.79
C ALA A 449 4.93 -13.93 1.93
N LEU A 450 5.89 -13.37 2.68
CA LEU A 450 7.18 -14.00 2.95
C LEU A 450 7.06 -15.34 3.71
N TYR A 451 5.97 -15.53 4.48
CA TYR A 451 5.73 -16.77 5.23
C TYR A 451 5.08 -17.89 4.40
N TYR A 452 4.64 -17.57 3.17
CA TYR A 452 3.88 -18.51 2.33
C TYR A 452 4.53 -18.79 0.99
N HIS A 453 5.50 -17.96 0.58
CA HIS A 453 6.15 -18.14 -0.72
C HIS A 453 7.55 -18.74 -0.56
N PRO A 454 7.84 -19.87 -1.21
CA PRO A 454 9.18 -20.42 -1.21
C PRO A 454 10.10 -19.46 -1.98
N ILE A 455 11.01 -18.82 -1.25
CA ILE A 455 12.05 -17.95 -1.81
C ILE A 455 13.24 -18.82 -2.17
N GLN A 456 13.86 -18.56 -3.32
CA GLN A 456 15.09 -19.25 -3.74
C GLN A 456 16.32 -18.44 -3.31
N PRO A 457 17.47 -19.08 -3.04
CA PRO A 457 18.74 -18.37 -2.83
C PRO A 457 19.03 -17.41 -3.98
N GLY A 458 19.51 -16.22 -3.64
CA GLY A 458 19.83 -15.20 -4.64
C GLY A 458 18.62 -14.55 -5.31
N THR A 459 17.45 -14.54 -4.67
CA THR A 459 16.26 -13.85 -5.16
C THR A 459 16.34 -12.32 -4.89
N VAL A 460 15.84 -11.53 -5.83
CA VAL A 460 15.60 -10.09 -5.65
C VAL A 460 14.17 -9.87 -5.17
N LEU A 461 14.03 -9.18 -4.04
CA LEU A 461 12.76 -8.89 -3.39
C LEU A 461 12.47 -7.38 -3.50
N LEU A 462 11.41 -7.01 -4.21
CA LEU A 462 10.97 -5.63 -4.35
C LEU A 462 9.80 -5.33 -3.41
N PHE A 463 9.97 -4.30 -2.59
CA PHE A 463 8.92 -3.70 -1.77
C PHE A 463 8.60 -2.31 -2.31
N ASP A 464 7.39 -2.19 -2.86
CA ASP A 464 6.91 -1.00 -3.53
C ASP A 464 5.86 -0.32 -2.66
N ASP A 465 6.19 0.90 -2.20
CA ASP A 465 5.32 1.80 -1.40
C ASP A 465 4.66 1.14 -0.17
N VAL A 466 5.27 0.09 0.36
CA VAL A 466 4.78 -0.65 1.53
C VAL A 466 5.23 0.06 2.80
N SER A 467 4.28 0.37 3.70
CA SER A 467 4.63 0.70 5.08
C SER A 467 5.32 -0.53 5.70
N LEU A 468 6.57 -0.37 6.13
CA LEU A 468 7.31 -1.46 6.78
C LEU A 468 6.65 -1.76 8.13
N SER A 469 5.93 -2.88 8.23
CA SER A 469 5.44 -3.39 9.51
C SER A 469 6.61 -3.72 10.44
N GLU A 470 6.37 -3.80 11.75
CA GLU A 470 7.42 -4.17 12.72
C GLU A 470 8.04 -5.53 12.37
N ASP A 471 7.21 -6.52 12.02
CA ASP A 471 7.67 -7.85 11.59
C ASP A 471 8.59 -7.77 10.37
N LEU A 472 8.23 -6.97 9.36
CA LEU A 472 9.04 -6.79 8.16
C LEU A 472 10.35 -6.06 8.47
N GLN A 473 10.33 -5.09 9.38
CA GLN A 473 11.54 -4.41 9.83
C GLN A 473 12.51 -5.38 10.53
N GLU A 474 12.00 -6.27 11.38
CA GLU A 474 12.79 -7.29 12.06
C GLU A 474 13.38 -8.31 11.06
N ILE A 475 12.59 -8.75 10.07
CA ILE A 475 13.07 -9.61 8.98
C ILE A 475 14.18 -8.89 8.20
N LEU A 476 13.96 -7.63 7.80
CA LEU A 476 14.95 -6.84 7.07
C LEU A 476 16.23 -6.62 7.88
N LYS A 477 16.14 -6.31 9.19
CA LYS A 477 17.30 -6.18 10.07
C LYS A 477 18.15 -7.47 10.08
N SER A 478 17.49 -8.61 10.21
CA SER A 478 18.15 -9.92 10.26
C SER A 478 18.73 -10.29 8.89
N ALA A 479 17.93 -10.18 7.83
CA ALA A 479 18.33 -10.55 6.47
C ALA A 479 19.47 -9.68 5.91
N THR A 480 19.45 -8.37 6.20
CA THR A 480 20.53 -7.46 5.79
C THR A 480 21.79 -7.58 6.65
N ALA A 481 21.71 -8.19 7.84
CA ALA A 481 22.85 -8.48 8.69
C ALA A 481 23.51 -9.84 8.35
N SER A 482 22.71 -10.83 7.90
CA SER A 482 23.13 -12.21 7.66
C SER A 482 23.01 -12.61 6.18
N PHE A 483 23.47 -11.75 5.29
CA PHE A 483 23.32 -11.93 3.84
C PHE A 483 23.84 -13.28 3.30
N ARG A 484 24.88 -13.84 3.90
CA ARG A 484 25.55 -15.06 3.42
C ARG A 484 24.97 -16.35 3.97
N GLU A 485 24.04 -16.26 4.89
CA GLU A 485 23.44 -17.41 5.58
C GLU A 485 21.92 -17.28 5.52
N PRO A 486 21.18 -18.40 5.46
CA PRO A 486 19.74 -18.34 5.57
C PRO A 486 19.33 -17.88 6.97
N ILE A 487 18.25 -17.11 7.06
CA ILE A 487 17.66 -16.70 8.33
C ILE A 487 16.27 -17.30 8.49
N GLU A 488 15.92 -17.56 9.74
CA GLU A 488 14.57 -17.97 10.13
C GLU A 488 13.98 -16.89 11.06
N HIS A 489 12.88 -16.31 10.63
CA HIS A 489 12.07 -15.47 11.48
C HIS A 489 10.82 -16.22 11.93
N ARG A 490 10.62 -16.31 13.23
CA ARG A 490 9.52 -17.08 13.84
C ARG A 490 8.49 -16.13 14.41
N THR A 491 7.25 -16.25 13.97
CA THR A 491 6.11 -15.51 14.51
C THR A 491 5.03 -16.47 14.99
N LEU A 492 4.17 -16.00 15.89
CA LEU A 492 3.01 -16.76 16.34
C LEU A 492 1.80 -16.32 15.53
N THR A 493 1.08 -17.29 14.98
CA THR A 493 -0.23 -17.03 14.39
C THR A 493 -1.27 -16.76 15.47
N SER A 494 -2.43 -16.19 15.07
CA SER A 494 -3.61 -16.04 15.95
C SER A 494 -4.01 -17.33 16.67
N ASP A 495 -3.75 -18.48 16.05
CA ASP A 495 -4.03 -19.83 16.58
C ASP A 495 -2.91 -20.37 17.48
N ARG A 496 -1.95 -19.52 17.89
CA ARG A 496 -0.77 -19.85 18.68
C ARG A 496 0.14 -20.93 18.05
N GLN A 497 0.07 -21.09 16.75
CA GLN A 497 1.01 -21.93 16.03
C GLN A 497 2.23 -21.13 15.60
N VAL A 498 3.42 -21.71 15.75
CA VAL A 498 4.66 -21.08 15.28
C VAL A 498 4.68 -21.15 13.76
N ARG A 499 4.79 -20.00 13.11
CA ARG A 499 5.12 -19.91 11.68
C ARG A 499 6.56 -19.46 11.52
N ILE A 500 7.24 -20.07 10.57
CA ILE A 500 8.63 -19.79 10.25
C ILE A 500 8.68 -19.17 8.86
N CYS A 501 9.22 -17.95 8.76
CA CYS A 501 9.63 -17.35 7.51
C CYS A 501 11.11 -17.68 7.31
N THR A 502 11.44 -18.43 6.28
CA THR A 502 12.82 -18.71 5.92
C THR A 502 13.23 -17.85 4.74
N ILE A 503 14.18 -16.95 4.95
CA ILE A 503 14.82 -16.20 3.89
C ILE A 503 16.15 -16.88 3.60
N PRO A 504 16.33 -17.45 2.40
CA PRO A 504 17.57 -18.07 2.03
C PRO A 504 18.69 -17.03 1.87
N GLU A 505 19.91 -17.53 1.82
CA GLU A 505 21.11 -16.72 1.66
C GLU A 505 21.11 -15.93 0.34
N ARG A 506 21.84 -14.83 0.32
CA ARG A 506 22.12 -13.98 -0.84
C ARG A 506 20.90 -13.33 -1.50
N CYS A 507 19.80 -13.20 -0.77
CA CYS A 507 18.66 -12.41 -1.20
C CYS A 507 18.96 -10.91 -1.05
N VAL A 508 18.62 -10.11 -2.06
CA VAL A 508 18.75 -8.65 -2.00
C VAL A 508 17.39 -7.99 -1.95
N TRP A 509 17.33 -6.86 -1.27
CA TRP A 509 16.10 -6.15 -0.95
C TRP A 509 16.12 -4.79 -1.64
N TRP A 510 15.09 -4.50 -2.41
CA TRP A 510 14.86 -3.23 -3.05
C TRP A 510 13.62 -2.58 -2.45
N LEU A 511 13.76 -1.36 -1.95
CA LEU A 511 12.67 -0.56 -1.38
C LEU A 511 12.43 0.66 -2.27
N ALA A 512 11.19 0.84 -2.77
CA ALA A 512 10.78 2.05 -3.48
C ALA A 512 9.79 2.83 -2.60
N LYS A 513 10.20 4.00 -2.07
CA LYS A 513 9.41 4.79 -1.12
C LYS A 513 9.42 6.28 -1.45
N VAL A 514 8.38 7.00 -1.03
CA VAL A 514 8.31 8.46 -1.14
C VAL A 514 9.26 9.11 -0.14
N GLU A 515 9.30 8.61 1.10
CA GLU A 515 10.23 9.06 2.12
C GLU A 515 11.05 7.88 2.64
N LEU A 516 12.34 8.10 2.88
CA LEU A 516 13.23 7.13 3.52
C LEU A 516 12.94 7.01 5.04
N ALA A 517 11.72 7.31 5.48
CA ALA A 517 11.30 7.12 6.86
C ALA A 517 11.19 5.61 7.15
N GLY A 518 12.15 5.08 7.82
CA GLY A 518 12.24 3.70 8.30
C GLY A 518 13.11 3.65 9.53
N ASP A 519 13.25 2.45 10.11
CA ASP A 519 14.22 2.23 11.18
C ASP A 519 15.63 2.56 10.66
N ASP A 520 16.30 3.51 11.31
CA ASP A 520 17.68 3.90 10.99
C ASP A 520 18.63 2.68 10.90
N GLN A 521 18.32 1.61 11.62
CA GLN A 521 19.12 0.39 11.60
C GLN A 521 19.01 -0.37 10.27
N VAL A 522 17.85 -0.34 9.61
CA VAL A 522 17.67 -0.91 8.27
C VAL A 522 18.29 -0.01 7.23
N MET A 523 17.97 1.28 7.27
CA MET A 523 18.43 2.25 6.26
C MET A 523 19.95 2.39 6.22
N ASN A 524 20.63 2.29 7.37
CA ASN A 524 22.10 2.30 7.47
C ASN A 524 22.78 1.07 6.85
N ARG A 525 22.02 0.09 6.36
CA ARG A 525 22.51 -1.13 5.66
C ARG A 525 22.14 -1.14 4.18
N MET A 526 21.50 -0.08 3.70
CA MET A 526 21.05 0.03 2.31
C MET A 526 21.79 1.14 1.57
N LEU A 527 21.97 0.96 0.28
CA LEU A 527 22.36 2.04 -0.64
C LEU A 527 21.13 2.92 -0.83
N CYS A 528 21.16 4.13 -0.26
CA CYS A 528 20.08 5.09 -0.43
C CYS A 528 20.37 5.94 -1.67
N VAL A 529 19.48 5.87 -2.65
CA VAL A 529 19.58 6.61 -3.92
C VAL A 529 18.29 7.38 -4.19
N TRP A 530 18.41 8.45 -4.94
CA TRP A 530 17.27 9.29 -5.31
C TRP A 530 16.99 9.21 -6.79
N ILE A 531 15.70 9.12 -7.14
CA ILE A 531 15.25 9.27 -8.52
C ILE A 531 15.44 10.73 -8.95
N ASP A 532 15.74 10.96 -10.22
CA ASP A 532 15.81 12.32 -10.76
C ASP A 532 14.40 12.89 -10.92
N ASP A 533 14.05 13.90 -10.14
CA ASP A 533 12.75 14.58 -10.16
C ASP A 533 12.80 15.96 -10.82
N SER A 534 13.88 16.27 -11.54
CA SER A 534 14.08 17.53 -12.24
C SER A 534 13.08 17.73 -13.39
N ALA A 535 12.78 18.99 -13.70
CA ALA A 535 11.91 19.35 -14.82
C ALA A 535 12.47 18.83 -16.18
N ASN A 536 13.80 18.72 -16.32
CA ASN A 536 14.43 18.17 -17.52
C ASN A 536 14.15 16.68 -17.65
N GLN A 537 14.18 15.93 -16.55
CA GLN A 537 13.83 14.51 -16.53
C GLN A 537 12.34 14.32 -16.86
N ASP A 538 11.45 15.12 -16.31
CA ASP A 538 10.02 15.08 -16.62
C ASP A 538 9.76 15.31 -18.11
N ALA A 539 10.44 16.30 -18.70
CA ALA A 539 10.32 16.57 -20.13
C ALA A 539 10.83 15.42 -21.00
N ALA A 540 11.93 14.78 -20.60
CA ALA A 540 12.49 13.62 -21.31
C ALA A 540 11.56 12.40 -21.21
N VAL A 541 10.99 12.12 -20.05
CA VAL A 541 9.99 11.06 -19.85
C VAL A 541 8.76 11.31 -20.72
N LEU A 542 8.23 12.54 -20.72
CA LEU A 542 7.06 12.89 -21.56
C LEU A 542 7.36 12.73 -23.05
N ALA A 543 8.56 13.12 -23.51
CA ALA A 543 8.97 12.93 -24.90
C ALA A 543 9.05 11.45 -25.27
N HIS A 544 9.60 10.62 -24.36
CA HIS A 544 9.68 9.16 -24.53
C HIS A 544 8.29 8.53 -24.65
N LEU A 545 7.35 8.88 -23.72
CA LEU A 545 5.98 8.39 -23.76
C LEU A 545 5.28 8.74 -25.09
N LYS A 546 5.40 10.00 -25.54
CA LYS A 546 4.84 10.41 -26.84
C LYS A 546 5.45 9.62 -28.01
N SER A 547 6.74 9.33 -27.97
CA SER A 547 7.41 8.54 -28.99
C SER A 547 6.99 7.07 -28.96
N ALA A 548 6.75 6.51 -27.77
CA ALA A 548 6.27 5.14 -27.61
C ALA A 548 4.84 4.97 -28.15
N GLU A 549 3.95 5.89 -27.83
CA GLU A 549 2.55 5.88 -28.33
C GLU A 549 2.46 6.07 -29.86
N ALA A 550 3.47 6.71 -30.48
CA ALA A 550 3.49 6.92 -31.91
C ALA A 550 4.03 5.71 -32.72
N LYS A 551 4.58 4.70 -32.03
CA LYS A 551 5.11 3.48 -32.64
C LYS A 551 4.03 2.40 -32.68
N GLU A 552 3.94 1.65 -33.78
CA GLU A 552 3.18 0.41 -33.83
C GLU A 552 3.78 -0.58 -32.80
N ALA A 553 2.91 -1.25 -32.04
CA ALA A 553 3.35 -2.24 -31.06
C ALA A 553 4.08 -3.40 -31.76
N ASP A 554 5.38 -3.50 -31.54
CA ASP A 554 6.15 -4.65 -31.99
C ASP A 554 5.77 -5.86 -31.13
N ALA A 555 5.29 -6.93 -31.72
CA ALA A 555 4.71 -8.08 -31.02
C ALA A 555 5.76 -9.02 -30.39
N GLY A 556 7.05 -8.66 -30.38
CA GLY A 556 8.16 -9.49 -29.89
C GLY A 556 8.85 -8.93 -28.65
N GLU A 557 9.35 -9.82 -27.78
CA GLU A 557 10.26 -9.41 -26.70
C GLU A 557 11.60 -8.99 -27.28
N ASP A 558 12.15 -7.85 -26.84
CA ASP A 558 13.46 -7.37 -27.29
C ASP A 558 14.53 -8.45 -27.05
N PRO A 559 15.24 -8.93 -28.07
CA PRO A 559 16.21 -10.02 -27.96
C PRO A 559 17.34 -9.71 -26.97
N ASP A 560 17.71 -8.44 -26.78
CA ASP A 560 18.74 -8.05 -25.82
C ASP A 560 18.31 -8.21 -24.38
N ILE A 561 17.00 -8.26 -24.09
CA ILE A 561 16.50 -8.66 -22.77
C ILE A 561 16.86 -10.12 -22.46
N LEU A 562 16.77 -11.00 -23.47
CA LEU A 562 17.18 -12.40 -23.32
C LEU A 562 18.70 -12.52 -23.09
N VAL A 563 19.49 -11.66 -23.74
CA VAL A 563 20.94 -11.58 -23.49
C VAL A 563 21.24 -11.11 -22.07
N CYS A 564 20.54 -10.07 -21.57
CA CYS A 564 20.68 -9.62 -20.19
C CYS A 564 20.36 -10.76 -19.19
N ARG A 565 19.28 -11.50 -19.41
CA ARG A 565 18.91 -12.65 -18.58
C ARG A 565 19.99 -13.73 -18.61
N ALA A 566 20.55 -14.00 -19.79
CA ALA A 566 21.66 -14.96 -19.93
C ALA A 566 22.95 -14.48 -19.25
N ILE A 567 23.27 -13.18 -19.28
CA ILE A 567 24.39 -12.58 -18.52
C ILE A 567 24.21 -12.89 -17.04
N TRP A 568 23.03 -12.65 -16.47
CA TRP A 568 22.78 -12.93 -15.06
C TRP A 568 22.80 -14.42 -14.72
N GLU A 569 22.37 -15.28 -15.61
CA GLU A 569 22.53 -16.74 -15.42
C GLU A 569 23.99 -17.12 -15.31
N LEU A 570 24.84 -16.64 -16.22
CA LEU A 570 26.27 -16.93 -16.21
C LEU A 570 26.99 -16.33 -15.00
N VAL A 571 26.66 -15.07 -14.64
CA VAL A 571 27.21 -14.41 -13.45
C VAL A 571 26.86 -15.17 -12.16
N LYS A 572 25.64 -15.74 -12.09
CA LYS A 572 25.17 -16.46 -10.90
C LYS A 572 25.60 -17.94 -10.85
N GLU A 573 26.17 -18.49 -11.91
CA GLU A 573 26.72 -19.85 -11.89
C GLU A 573 27.88 -20.03 -10.87
N GLN A 574 28.60 -18.96 -10.59
CA GLN A 574 29.76 -18.99 -9.69
C GLN A 574 29.73 -17.84 -8.69
N VAL A 575 30.01 -18.15 -7.45
CA VAL A 575 30.22 -17.17 -6.38
C VAL A 575 31.72 -17.03 -6.13
N LEU A 576 32.27 -15.87 -6.44
CA LEU A 576 33.72 -15.62 -6.45
C LEU A 576 34.18 -14.76 -5.28
N HIS A 577 35.36 -15.06 -4.75
CA HIS A 577 36.03 -14.21 -3.77
C HIS A 577 36.79 -13.08 -4.51
N VAL A 578 36.39 -11.83 -4.32
CA VAL A 578 37.00 -10.68 -4.97
C VAL A 578 37.91 -9.93 -3.99
N ARG A 579 39.17 -9.75 -4.35
CA ARG A 579 40.15 -9.00 -3.55
C ARG A 579 40.26 -7.56 -4.06
N VAL A 580 40.46 -6.62 -3.15
CA VAL A 580 40.73 -5.19 -3.44
C VAL A 580 42.15 -4.87 -2.99
N PRO A 581 43.18 -5.12 -3.81
CA PRO A 581 44.58 -5.00 -3.39
C PRO A 581 44.99 -3.58 -2.97
N PHE A 582 44.32 -2.59 -3.49
CA PHE A 582 44.58 -1.17 -3.20
C PHE A 582 43.78 -0.62 -2.00
N ALA A 583 42.97 -1.46 -1.31
CA ALA A 583 42.16 -1.03 -0.17
C ALA A 583 42.95 -0.24 0.90
N PRO A 584 44.23 -0.60 1.26
CA PRO A 584 45.01 0.19 2.22
C PRO A 584 45.34 1.62 1.77
N ARG A 585 45.20 1.93 0.48
CA ARG A 585 45.46 3.27 -0.08
C ARG A 585 44.20 4.14 -0.16
N VAL A 586 43.01 3.59 0.17
CA VAL A 586 41.77 4.35 0.20
C VAL A 586 41.68 5.13 1.51
N HIS A 587 41.60 6.43 1.42
CA HIS A 587 41.44 7.29 2.58
C HIS A 587 40.02 7.78 2.74
N PHE A 588 39.50 7.69 3.95
CA PHE A 588 38.17 8.20 4.31
C PHE A 588 38.34 9.48 5.15
N SER A 589 37.74 10.58 4.73
CA SER A 589 37.76 11.85 5.45
C SER A 589 36.95 11.81 6.76
N SER A 590 35.96 10.92 6.85
CA SER A 590 35.15 10.70 8.04
C SER A 590 34.67 9.24 8.08
N ALA A 591 34.68 8.66 9.27
CA ALA A 591 34.19 7.28 9.52
C ALA A 591 33.10 7.25 10.59
N GLN A 592 32.22 8.26 10.63
CA GLN A 592 31.12 8.33 11.59
C GLN A 592 30.20 7.09 11.47
N ASN A 593 29.90 6.67 10.25
CA ASN A 593 29.22 5.39 10.01
C ASN A 593 30.26 4.34 9.54
N ARG A 594 30.62 3.40 10.42
CA ARG A 594 31.62 2.35 10.15
C ARG A 594 31.21 1.36 9.04
N ARG A 595 29.94 1.38 8.58
CA ARG A 595 29.44 0.52 7.48
C ARG A 595 29.74 1.10 6.11
N ASN A 596 29.80 2.42 5.96
CA ASN A 596 30.02 3.07 4.67
C ASN A 596 31.31 2.61 3.97
N PRO A 597 32.47 2.52 4.66
CA PRO A 597 33.67 1.95 4.04
C PRO A 597 33.50 0.53 3.53
N GLY A 598 32.77 -0.33 4.28
CA GLY A 598 32.47 -1.69 3.86
C GLY A 598 31.60 -1.72 2.60
N MET A 599 30.56 -0.88 2.54
CA MET A 599 29.69 -0.76 1.36
C MET A 599 30.43 -0.26 0.12
N LEU A 600 31.38 0.70 0.29
CA LEU A 600 32.21 1.14 -0.83
C LEU A 600 33.07 -0.01 -1.37
N PHE A 601 33.71 -0.80 -0.51
CA PHE A 601 34.48 -1.97 -0.95
C PHE A 601 33.58 -3.03 -1.59
N ASP A 602 32.35 -3.20 -1.11
CA ASP A 602 31.39 -4.11 -1.70
C ASP A 602 30.95 -3.64 -3.10
N LEU A 603 30.73 -2.33 -3.31
CA LEU A 603 30.49 -1.75 -4.65
C LEU A 603 31.65 -2.06 -5.62
N ILE A 604 32.91 -1.84 -5.18
CA ILE A 604 34.10 -2.15 -5.99
C ILE A 604 34.17 -3.64 -6.35
N LYS A 605 33.91 -4.53 -5.38
CA LYS A 605 33.91 -5.99 -5.63
C LYS A 605 32.80 -6.41 -6.59
N CYS A 606 31.60 -5.84 -6.43
CA CYS A 606 30.45 -6.16 -7.27
C CYS A 606 30.64 -5.65 -8.70
N HIS A 607 31.23 -4.46 -8.87
CA HIS A 607 31.64 -3.97 -10.18
C HIS A 607 32.67 -4.91 -10.82
N ALA A 608 33.74 -5.25 -10.09
CA ALA A 608 34.75 -6.18 -10.59
C ALA A 608 34.16 -7.55 -10.99
N ARG A 609 33.13 -8.05 -10.27
CA ARG A 609 32.47 -9.33 -10.57
C ARG A 609 31.82 -9.37 -11.96
N LEU A 610 31.39 -8.24 -12.50
CA LEU A 610 30.79 -8.16 -13.83
C LEU A 610 31.84 -8.29 -14.96
N PHE A 611 33.11 -8.06 -14.65
CA PHE A 611 34.22 -8.07 -15.64
C PHE A 611 35.15 -9.28 -15.47
N PHE A 612 34.75 -10.27 -14.66
CA PHE A 612 35.45 -11.53 -14.44
C PHE A 612 34.53 -12.73 -14.69
#